data_5fb3072bb9f1a2dc4d1692ae3d701e43
#
_entry.id   5fb3072bb9f1a2dc4d1692ae3d701e43
#
_cell.length_a   1.000
_cell.length_b   1.000
_cell.length_c   1.000
_cell.angle_alpha   90.00
_cell.angle_beta   90.00
_cell.angle_gamma   90.00
#
_symmetry.space_group_name_H-M   'P 1'
#
loop_
_entity.id
_entity.type
_entity.pdbx_description
1 polymer ?
#
loop_
_entity_poly.entity_id
_entity_poly.type
_entity_poly.pdbx_seq_one_letter_code
_entity_poly.pdbx_strand_id
1 'polypeptide(L)'
;KIASLSAKVGTVDYLKADDTGYYVSSADGYENTLSFSDIKNLSSDKIKAALSASPAAVSANIKGKLIRGYTWYFVGIVNKSDATKLNDGDSVTLRCDNMSRDGINATVYYRGPINTDETVLILSSKIMDSDIARLRTEDVEIVINETDGIRINKSAVRVVNGVQGVYVLTGNIVRF
;
A
#
# COMPACT_ATOMS: atom_id res chain seq x y z
N LYS A 1 -6.69 9.25 -52.22
CA LYS A 1 -5.84 9.36 -51.02
C LYS A 1 -6.54 8.88 -49.72
N ILE A 2 -7.85 9.21 -49.51
CA ILE A 2 -8.63 8.77 -48.35
C ILE A 2 -8.95 7.26 -48.47
N ALA A 3 -9.36 6.77 -49.63
CA ALA A 3 -9.62 5.33 -49.84
C ALA A 3 -8.39 4.44 -49.68
N SER A 4 -7.21 4.93 -50.03
CA SER A 4 -5.94 4.19 -49.83
C SER A 4 -5.46 4.17 -48.37
N LEU A 5 -5.90 5.09 -47.54
CA LEU A 5 -5.66 5.11 -46.12
C LEU A 5 -6.62 4.20 -45.35
N SER A 6 -7.91 4.16 -45.79
CA SER A 6 -8.90 3.26 -45.20
C SER A 6 -8.58 1.77 -45.43
N ALA A 7 -7.91 1.44 -46.55
CA ALA A 7 -7.45 0.07 -46.81
C ALA A 7 -6.25 -0.37 -45.98
N LYS A 8 -5.60 0.57 -45.27
CA LYS A 8 -4.45 0.31 -44.34
C LYS A 8 -4.89 0.23 -42.88
N VAL A 9 -6.12 0.60 -42.56
CA VAL A 9 -6.69 0.40 -41.22
C VAL A 9 -7.12 -1.06 -41.17
N GLY A 10 -6.30 -1.88 -40.50
CA GLY A 10 -6.64 -3.28 -40.21
C GLY A 10 -7.94 -3.36 -39.40
N THR A 11 -8.57 -4.51 -39.41
CA THR A 11 -9.72 -4.80 -38.54
C THR A 11 -9.40 -4.45 -37.10
N VAL A 12 -10.22 -3.57 -36.51
CA VAL A 12 -10.10 -3.24 -35.09
C VAL A 12 -10.79 -4.35 -34.31
N ASP A 13 -9.99 -5.19 -33.65
CA ASP A 13 -10.51 -6.19 -32.74
C ASP A 13 -10.74 -5.56 -31.36
N TYR A 14 -11.95 -5.74 -30.83
CA TYR A 14 -12.32 -5.28 -29.50
C TYR A 14 -12.15 -6.41 -28.50
N LEU A 15 -11.31 -6.19 -27.49
CA LEU A 15 -11.21 -7.07 -26.35
C LEU A 15 -12.21 -6.60 -25.30
N LYS A 16 -13.17 -7.45 -24.94
CA LYS A 16 -14.11 -7.16 -23.85
C LYS A 16 -13.60 -7.81 -22.56
N ALA A 17 -13.66 -7.05 -21.48
CA ALA A 17 -13.41 -7.61 -20.15
C ALA A 17 -14.61 -8.46 -19.72
N ASP A 18 -14.34 -9.61 -19.11
CA ASP A 18 -15.37 -10.53 -18.60
C ASP A 18 -15.92 -10.07 -17.25
N ASP A 19 -15.22 -9.12 -16.58
CA ASP A 19 -15.54 -8.64 -15.24
C ASP A 19 -15.16 -7.17 -15.09
N THR A 20 -15.60 -6.55 -13.99
CA THR A 20 -15.20 -5.19 -13.60
C THR A 20 -13.85 -5.19 -12.89
N GLY A 21 -13.03 -4.18 -13.14
CA GLY A 21 -11.72 -4.06 -12.51
C GLY A 21 -10.86 -2.96 -13.11
N TYR A 22 -9.61 -2.91 -12.68
CA TYR A 22 -8.62 -1.98 -13.22
C TYR A 22 -7.81 -2.67 -14.31
N TYR A 23 -7.88 -2.13 -15.53
CA TYR A 23 -7.09 -2.62 -16.66
C TYR A 23 -5.69 -2.00 -16.66
N VAL A 24 -4.68 -2.86 -16.76
CA VAL A 24 -3.28 -2.47 -16.97
C VAL A 24 -2.82 -3.05 -18.28
N SER A 25 -2.34 -2.20 -19.19
CA SER A 25 -1.98 -2.57 -20.57
C SER A 25 -0.75 -3.48 -20.70
N SER A 26 -0.14 -3.89 -19.59
CA SER A 26 1.02 -4.78 -19.56
C SER A 26 0.84 -5.85 -18.49
N ALA A 27 1.29 -7.06 -18.76
CA ALA A 27 1.57 -8.08 -17.78
C ALA A 27 3.08 -8.17 -17.60
N ASP A 28 3.54 -8.48 -16.39
CA ASP A 28 4.95 -8.46 -16.04
C ASP A 28 5.50 -9.83 -15.60
N GLY A 29 4.65 -10.85 -15.59
CA GLY A 29 5.02 -12.24 -15.29
C GLY A 29 5.04 -12.58 -13.80
N TYR A 30 4.66 -11.64 -12.91
CA TYR A 30 4.56 -11.87 -11.47
C TYR A 30 3.13 -12.17 -11.00
N GLU A 31 2.16 -12.23 -11.91
CA GLU A 31 0.74 -12.35 -11.58
C GLU A 31 0.39 -13.60 -10.74
N ASN A 32 1.20 -14.65 -10.83
CA ASN A 32 0.99 -15.90 -10.12
C ASN A 32 2.01 -16.17 -9.01
N THR A 33 2.84 -15.19 -8.65
CA THR A 33 3.90 -15.37 -7.64
C THR A 33 3.33 -15.55 -6.24
N LEU A 34 2.26 -14.83 -5.90
CA LEU A 34 1.54 -14.95 -4.63
C LEU A 34 0.05 -15.15 -4.93
N SER A 35 -0.58 -16.08 -4.21
CA SER A 35 -2.02 -16.32 -4.30
C SER A 35 -2.73 -15.73 -3.08
N PHE A 36 -3.85 -15.04 -3.32
CA PHE A 36 -4.69 -14.51 -2.26
C PHE A 36 -5.28 -15.62 -1.36
N SER A 37 -5.58 -16.80 -1.91
CA SER A 37 -6.11 -17.93 -1.13
C SER A 37 -5.20 -18.36 0.02
N ASP A 38 -3.89 -18.18 -0.13
CA ASP A 38 -2.89 -18.59 0.85
C ASP A 38 -2.24 -17.44 1.62
N ILE A 39 -2.79 -16.23 1.48
CA ILE A 39 -2.15 -15.01 1.98
C ILE A 39 -1.86 -15.07 3.50
N LYS A 40 -2.74 -15.63 4.30
CA LYS A 40 -2.53 -15.78 5.76
C LYS A 40 -1.60 -16.94 6.15
N ASN A 41 -1.26 -17.80 5.21
CA ASN A 41 -0.36 -18.94 5.39
C ASN A 41 1.05 -18.65 4.84
N LEU A 42 1.34 -17.41 4.49
CA LEU A 42 2.65 -17.01 4.04
C LEU A 42 3.64 -17.01 5.20
N SER A 43 4.79 -17.65 5.00
CA SER A 43 5.94 -17.54 5.89
C SER A 43 6.93 -16.50 5.39
N SER A 44 7.80 -16.01 6.27
CA SER A 44 8.88 -15.08 5.87
C SER A 44 9.74 -15.65 4.74
N ASP A 45 10.01 -16.96 4.75
CA ASP A 45 10.79 -17.61 3.69
C ASP A 45 10.07 -17.59 2.34
N LYS A 46 8.74 -17.82 2.32
CA LYS A 46 7.95 -17.74 1.09
C LYS A 46 7.95 -16.31 0.53
N ILE A 47 7.88 -15.31 1.40
CA ILE A 47 7.94 -13.90 0.98
C ILE A 47 9.33 -13.57 0.42
N LYS A 48 10.41 -13.97 1.10
CA LYS A 48 11.79 -13.79 0.62
C LYS A 48 12.01 -14.48 -0.72
N ALA A 49 11.47 -15.69 -0.91
CA ALA A 49 11.51 -16.40 -2.18
C ALA A 49 10.75 -15.66 -3.28
N ALA A 50 9.57 -15.12 -2.98
CA ALA A 50 8.78 -14.32 -3.92
C ALA A 50 9.49 -13.02 -4.34
N LEU A 51 10.15 -12.34 -3.39
CA LEU A 51 10.96 -11.15 -3.67
C LEU A 51 12.18 -11.45 -4.58
N SER A 52 12.74 -12.64 -4.47
CA SER A 52 13.89 -13.09 -5.26
C SER A 52 13.50 -13.78 -6.57
N ALA A 53 12.20 -14.00 -6.80
CA ALA A 53 11.72 -14.72 -7.98
C ALA A 53 11.95 -13.91 -9.26
N SER A 54 12.32 -14.59 -10.33
CA SER A 54 12.34 -14.01 -11.67
C SER A 54 10.93 -14.06 -12.27
N PRO A 55 10.55 -13.05 -13.09
CA PRO A 55 9.24 -13.04 -13.73
C PRO A 55 9.08 -14.22 -14.70
N ALA A 56 7.88 -14.78 -14.76
CA ALA A 56 7.56 -15.77 -15.78
C ALA A 56 7.51 -15.12 -17.17
N ALA A 57 7.82 -15.90 -18.21
CA ALA A 57 7.73 -15.42 -19.57
C ALA A 57 6.26 -15.04 -19.91
N VAL A 58 6.06 -13.80 -20.37
CA VAL A 58 4.75 -13.31 -20.79
C VAL A 58 4.58 -13.56 -22.29
N SER A 59 3.50 -14.25 -22.67
CA SER A 59 3.19 -14.49 -24.08
C SER A 59 2.90 -13.17 -24.81
N ALA A 60 3.38 -13.04 -26.05
CA ALA A 60 3.12 -11.87 -26.91
C ALA A 60 1.60 -11.64 -27.20
N ASN A 61 0.77 -12.65 -27.00
CA ASN A 61 -0.69 -12.56 -27.15
C ASN A 61 -1.37 -11.90 -25.95
N ILE A 62 -0.73 -11.78 -24.80
CA ILE A 62 -1.27 -11.10 -23.62
C ILE A 62 -1.18 -9.60 -23.87
N LYS A 63 -2.32 -8.93 -23.86
CA LYS A 63 -2.43 -7.48 -24.11
C LYS A 63 -2.52 -6.65 -22.84
N GLY A 64 -2.54 -7.31 -21.68
CA GLY A 64 -2.62 -6.65 -20.38
C GLY A 64 -3.20 -7.59 -19.34
N LYS A 65 -3.50 -7.02 -18.18
CA LYS A 65 -4.12 -7.73 -17.05
C LYS A 65 -5.30 -6.94 -16.50
N LEU A 66 -6.27 -7.65 -15.95
CA LEU A 66 -7.40 -7.07 -15.23
C LEU A 66 -7.24 -7.37 -13.74
N ILE A 67 -7.09 -6.31 -12.95
CA ILE A 67 -7.03 -6.41 -11.48
C ILE A 67 -8.49 -6.40 -11.00
N ARG A 68 -8.95 -7.53 -10.48
CA ARG A 68 -10.33 -7.70 -9.99
C ARG A 68 -10.41 -7.34 -8.51
N GLY A 69 -11.57 -6.85 -8.11
CA GLY A 69 -11.87 -6.47 -6.73
C GLY A 69 -11.40 -5.06 -6.39
N TYR A 70 -11.81 -4.60 -5.20
CA TYR A 70 -11.57 -3.24 -4.72
C TYR A 70 -10.58 -3.18 -3.56
N THR A 71 -10.05 -4.33 -3.16
CA THR A 71 -9.08 -4.43 -2.06
C THR A 71 -7.80 -5.07 -2.56
N TRP A 72 -6.69 -4.41 -2.31
CA TRP A 72 -5.37 -4.95 -2.56
C TRP A 72 -4.62 -5.15 -1.24
N TYR A 73 -3.59 -5.94 -1.28
CA TYR A 73 -2.84 -6.34 -0.10
C TYR A 73 -1.35 -6.08 -0.32
N PHE A 74 -0.75 -5.45 0.67
CA PHE A 74 0.69 -5.37 0.82
C PHE A 74 1.14 -6.48 1.77
N VAL A 75 2.09 -7.29 1.34
CA VAL A 75 2.66 -8.37 2.13
C VAL A 75 4.12 -8.06 2.39
N GLY A 76 4.50 -7.97 3.63
CA GLY A 76 5.86 -7.63 4.04
C GLY A 76 6.34 -8.43 5.24
N ILE A 77 7.61 -8.22 5.55
CA ILE A 77 8.28 -8.77 6.71
C ILE A 77 8.68 -7.61 7.59
N VAL A 78 8.35 -7.68 8.86
CA VAL A 78 8.71 -6.68 9.86
C VAL A 78 9.45 -7.33 11.02
N ASN A 79 10.30 -6.57 11.69
CA ASN A 79 10.96 -7.04 12.88
C ASN A 79 9.98 -7.16 14.07
N LYS A 80 10.36 -7.96 15.06
CA LYS A 80 9.55 -8.23 16.24
C LYS A 80 9.17 -6.96 17.01
N SER A 81 10.08 -6.00 17.13
CA SER A 81 9.86 -4.78 17.91
C SER A 81 8.77 -3.89 17.29
N ASP A 82 8.68 -3.86 15.97
CA ASP A 82 7.67 -3.09 15.25
C ASP A 82 6.36 -3.86 15.16
N ALA A 83 6.42 -5.18 14.97
CA ALA A 83 5.26 -6.05 14.97
C ALA A 83 4.44 -5.98 16.27
N THR A 84 5.10 -5.80 17.44
CA THR A 84 4.40 -5.67 18.72
C THR A 84 3.56 -4.41 18.86
N LYS A 85 3.82 -3.40 18.05
CA LYS A 85 3.07 -2.13 18.04
C LYS A 85 1.79 -2.19 17.20
N LEU A 86 1.58 -3.28 16.47
CA LEU A 86 0.50 -3.46 15.50
C LEU A 86 -0.40 -4.62 15.91
N ASN A 87 -1.70 -4.45 15.75
CA ASN A 87 -2.70 -5.51 15.92
C ASN A 87 -3.57 -5.60 14.68
N ASP A 88 -4.17 -6.76 14.46
CA ASP A 88 -5.14 -6.95 13.39
C ASP A 88 -6.28 -5.94 13.55
N GLY A 89 -6.60 -5.22 12.47
CA GLY A 89 -7.59 -4.17 12.45
C GLY A 89 -7.06 -2.75 12.68
N ASP A 90 -5.81 -2.57 13.12
CA ASP A 90 -5.23 -1.24 13.29
C ASP A 90 -5.14 -0.49 11.97
N SER A 91 -5.39 0.82 12.02
CA SER A 91 -5.22 1.72 10.88
C SER A 91 -3.80 2.24 10.83
N VAL A 92 -3.19 2.22 9.65
CA VAL A 92 -1.83 2.70 9.40
C VAL A 92 -1.80 3.50 8.10
N THR A 93 -0.77 4.33 7.93
CA THR A 93 -0.48 5.00 6.67
C THR A 93 0.76 4.37 6.05
N LEU A 94 0.65 3.92 4.80
CA LEU A 94 1.77 3.45 3.99
C LEU A 94 2.36 4.60 3.19
N ARG A 95 3.68 4.79 3.25
CA ARG A 95 4.42 5.72 2.41
C ARG A 95 5.48 4.96 1.63
N CYS A 96 5.65 5.27 0.36
CA CYS A 96 6.78 4.84 -0.44
C CYS A 96 7.17 5.91 -1.46
N ASP A 97 8.42 5.90 -1.88
CA ASP A 97 8.99 6.92 -2.76
C ASP A 97 8.39 6.91 -4.18
N ASN A 98 7.87 5.76 -4.61
CA ASN A 98 7.33 5.57 -5.96
C ASN A 98 5.82 5.88 -6.09
N MET A 99 5.21 6.47 -5.06
CA MET A 99 3.83 6.92 -5.09
C MET A 99 3.73 8.44 -5.25
N SER A 100 2.81 8.89 -6.09
CA SER A 100 2.56 10.33 -6.32
C SER A 100 1.84 11.02 -5.15
N ARG A 101 1.44 10.28 -4.13
CA ARG A 101 0.70 10.77 -2.95
C ARG A 101 1.52 10.60 -1.67
N ASP A 102 1.26 11.45 -0.69
CA ASP A 102 1.96 11.48 0.60
C ASP A 102 1.58 10.32 1.56
N GLY A 103 0.94 9.30 1.05
CA GLY A 103 0.61 8.09 1.78
C GLY A 103 -0.75 7.50 1.42
N ILE A 104 -0.94 6.24 1.82
CA ILE A 104 -2.15 5.47 1.60
C ILE A 104 -2.64 4.94 2.93
N ASN A 105 -3.89 5.21 3.26
CA ASN A 105 -4.54 4.59 4.41
C ASN A 105 -4.72 3.09 4.15
N ALA A 106 -4.22 2.30 5.08
CA ALA A 106 -4.32 0.86 5.08
C ALA A 106 -4.75 0.34 6.45
N THR A 107 -5.22 -0.88 6.47
CA THR A 107 -5.59 -1.59 7.70
C THR A 107 -4.72 -2.82 7.83
N VAL A 108 -4.26 -3.12 9.02
CA VAL A 108 -3.59 -4.38 9.34
C VAL A 108 -4.58 -5.52 9.14
N TYR A 109 -4.43 -6.25 8.04
CA TYR A 109 -5.29 -7.39 7.71
C TYR A 109 -4.90 -8.63 8.50
N TYR A 110 -3.61 -8.83 8.70
CA TYR A 110 -3.06 -9.95 9.45
C TYR A 110 -1.63 -9.66 9.90
N ARG A 111 -1.36 -9.96 11.15
CA ARG A 111 -0.02 -9.99 11.72
C ARG A 111 0.29 -11.42 12.14
N GLY A 112 1.35 -11.98 11.60
CA GLY A 112 1.83 -13.31 11.94
C GLY A 112 2.25 -13.44 13.40
N PRO A 113 2.46 -14.68 13.89
CA PRO A 113 2.94 -14.93 15.24
C PRO A 113 4.30 -14.25 15.50
N ILE A 114 4.46 -13.66 16.68
CA ILE A 114 5.70 -12.99 17.11
C ILE A 114 6.60 -13.99 17.86
N ASN A 115 6.95 -15.08 17.20
CA ASN A 115 7.77 -16.15 17.80
C ASN A 115 9.25 -16.07 17.44
N THR A 116 9.57 -15.31 16.40
CA THR A 116 10.92 -15.11 15.86
C THR A 116 11.25 -13.63 15.78
N ASP A 117 12.47 -13.29 15.37
CA ASP A 117 12.91 -11.90 15.22
C ASP A 117 12.19 -11.16 14.07
N GLU A 118 11.62 -11.91 13.13
CA GLU A 118 10.85 -11.40 12.00
C GLU A 118 9.46 -12.02 11.99
N THR A 119 8.47 -11.27 11.54
CA THR A 119 7.11 -11.77 11.32
C THR A 119 6.50 -11.20 10.05
N VAL A 120 5.52 -11.92 9.53
CA VAL A 120 4.74 -11.50 8.36
C VAL A 120 3.73 -10.44 8.79
N LEU A 121 3.65 -9.37 8.02
CA LEU A 121 2.64 -8.34 8.14
C LEU A 121 1.90 -8.22 6.80
N ILE A 122 0.59 -8.24 6.86
CA ILE A 122 -0.29 -8.06 5.70
C ILE A 122 -1.17 -6.85 5.94
N LEU A 123 -1.07 -5.89 5.07
CA LEU A 123 -1.88 -4.69 5.09
C LEU A 123 -2.87 -4.72 3.92
N SER A 124 -4.04 -4.17 4.12
CA SER A 124 -5.07 -4.06 3.08
C SER A 124 -5.48 -2.63 2.87
N SER A 125 -5.74 -2.26 1.62
CA SER A 125 -6.31 -0.96 1.27
C SER A 125 -7.31 -1.08 0.12
N LYS A 126 -8.26 -0.14 0.07
CA LYS A 126 -9.23 0.00 -1.03
C LYS A 126 -8.89 1.15 -1.97
N ILE A 127 -7.84 1.88 -1.66
CA ILE A 127 -7.39 3.00 -2.50
C ILE A 127 -6.58 2.42 -3.65
N MET A 128 -7.08 2.60 -4.88
CA MET A 128 -6.43 2.11 -6.10
C MET A 128 -6.33 3.24 -7.11
N ASP A 129 -5.16 3.38 -7.72
CA ASP A 129 -4.92 4.27 -8.86
C ASP A 129 -3.94 3.63 -9.84
N SER A 130 -3.54 4.37 -10.87
CA SER A 130 -2.63 3.87 -11.90
C SER A 130 -1.24 3.53 -11.38
N ASP A 131 -0.78 4.23 -10.33
CA ASP A 131 0.54 4.04 -9.76
C ASP A 131 0.54 2.73 -8.95
N ILE A 132 -0.42 2.59 -8.03
CA ILE A 132 -0.59 1.37 -7.21
C ILE A 132 -0.79 0.12 -8.08
N ALA A 133 -1.58 0.24 -9.17
CA ALA A 133 -1.82 -0.89 -10.07
C ALA A 133 -0.56 -1.44 -10.75
N ARG A 134 0.52 -0.66 -10.79
CA ARG A 134 1.81 -1.03 -11.39
C ARG A 134 2.87 -1.42 -10.38
N LEU A 135 2.68 -1.10 -9.11
CA LEU A 135 3.63 -1.47 -8.06
C LEU A 135 3.75 -2.99 -7.94
N ARG A 136 4.95 -3.45 -7.61
CA ARG A 136 5.23 -4.86 -7.32
C ARG A 136 5.94 -5.04 -6.01
N THR A 137 7.16 -4.58 -5.95
CA THR A 137 8.01 -4.66 -4.76
C THR A 137 8.47 -3.27 -4.42
N GLU A 138 8.16 -2.84 -3.22
CA GLU A 138 8.49 -1.51 -2.73
C GLU A 138 8.96 -1.58 -1.30
N ASP A 139 9.95 -0.77 -0.98
CA ASP A 139 10.27 -0.45 0.40
C ASP A 139 9.27 0.58 0.90
N VAL A 140 8.57 0.25 2.00
CA VAL A 140 7.52 1.10 2.53
C VAL A 140 7.80 1.51 3.97
N GLU A 141 7.49 2.75 4.28
CA GLU A 141 7.36 3.23 5.65
C GLU A 141 5.93 2.99 6.14
N ILE A 142 5.79 2.37 7.30
CA ILE A 142 4.51 2.15 7.97
C ILE A 142 4.38 3.16 9.11
N VAL A 143 3.54 4.16 8.92
CA VAL A 143 3.24 5.17 9.94
C VAL A 143 2.07 4.68 10.78
N ILE A 144 2.33 4.34 12.05
CA ILE A 144 1.36 3.75 12.96
C ILE A 144 0.47 4.83 13.58
N ASN A 145 1.07 5.96 13.95
CA ASN A 145 0.36 7.08 14.56
C ASN A 145 0.85 8.38 13.93
N GLU A 146 -0.02 9.09 13.29
CA GLU A 146 0.22 10.46 12.84
C GLU A 146 -0.62 11.39 13.71
N THR A 147 0.05 12.33 14.37
CA THR A 147 -0.62 13.32 15.20
C THR A 147 -0.32 14.70 14.65
N ASP A 148 -1.34 15.36 14.16
CA ASP A 148 -1.26 16.75 13.79
C ASP A 148 -1.30 17.60 15.06
N GLY A 149 -0.31 18.46 15.24
CA GLY A 149 -0.25 19.31 16.40
C GLY A 149 0.95 20.23 16.43
N ILE A 150 0.88 21.21 17.31
CA ILE A 150 1.99 22.12 17.57
C ILE A 150 2.93 21.46 18.57
N ARG A 151 4.17 21.21 18.14
CA ARG A 151 5.21 20.70 19.03
C ARG A 151 5.62 21.78 20.03
N ILE A 152 5.40 21.52 21.30
CA ILE A 152 5.79 22.42 22.39
C ILE A 152 6.86 21.77 23.27
N ASN A 153 7.71 22.61 23.89
CA ASN A 153 8.68 22.11 24.86
C ASN A 153 7.94 21.62 26.11
N LYS A 154 8.34 20.47 26.66
CA LYS A 154 7.76 19.91 27.89
C LYS A 154 7.83 20.88 29.06
N SER A 155 8.85 21.74 29.12
CA SER A 155 8.99 22.79 30.13
C SER A 155 7.94 23.92 30.03
N ALA A 156 7.23 24.04 28.91
CA ALA A 156 6.16 25.01 28.72
C ALA A 156 4.81 24.54 29.30
N VAL A 157 4.69 23.23 29.57
CA VAL A 157 3.47 22.65 30.13
C VAL A 157 3.29 23.09 31.59
N ARG A 158 2.09 23.57 31.93
CA ARG A 158 1.70 24.00 33.29
C ARG A 158 0.42 23.30 33.72
N VAL A 159 0.24 23.21 35.01
CA VAL A 159 -1.02 22.75 35.61
C VAL A 159 -1.63 23.91 36.34
N VAL A 160 -2.84 24.31 35.93
CA VAL A 160 -3.63 25.39 36.55
C VAL A 160 -4.99 24.83 36.96
N ASN A 161 -5.31 24.92 38.23
CA ASN A 161 -6.55 24.37 38.80
C ASN A 161 -6.81 22.89 38.46
N GLY A 162 -5.74 22.08 38.42
CA GLY A 162 -5.81 20.64 38.10
C GLY A 162 -5.89 20.32 36.58
N VAL A 163 -5.92 21.31 35.69
CA VAL A 163 -5.94 21.15 34.25
C VAL A 163 -4.54 21.38 33.70
N GLN A 164 -4.08 20.43 32.90
CA GLN A 164 -2.79 20.51 32.21
C GLN A 164 -2.95 21.28 30.90
N GLY A 165 -2.10 22.27 30.64
CA GLY A 165 -2.15 23.07 29.43
C GLY A 165 -0.89 23.91 29.24
N VAL A 166 -0.97 24.85 28.31
CA VAL A 166 0.10 25.82 28.01
C VAL A 166 -0.48 27.21 27.91
N TYR A 167 0.33 28.22 28.23
CA TYR A 167 -0.05 29.60 27.95
C TYR A 167 0.23 29.95 26.49
N VAL A 168 -0.77 30.46 25.79
CA VAL A 168 -0.69 30.91 24.40
C VAL A 168 -0.83 32.42 24.36
N LEU A 169 0.09 33.08 23.66
CA LEU A 169 0.02 34.51 23.39
C LEU A 169 -0.73 34.75 22.07
N THR A 170 -1.90 35.37 22.14
CA THR A 170 -2.68 35.74 20.97
C THR A 170 -2.77 37.28 20.92
N GLY A 171 -1.98 37.87 20.01
CA GLY A 171 -1.76 39.33 20.05
C GLY A 171 -1.04 39.72 21.35
N ASN A 172 -1.68 40.59 22.18
CA ASN A 172 -1.14 41.00 23.47
C ASN A 172 -1.86 40.32 24.67
N ILE A 173 -2.63 39.28 24.42
CA ILE A 173 -3.41 38.57 25.45
C ILE A 173 -2.82 37.17 25.64
N VAL A 174 -2.49 36.88 26.91
CA VAL A 174 -2.06 35.53 27.31
C VAL A 174 -3.30 34.75 27.76
N ARG A 175 -3.47 33.54 27.19
CA ARG A 175 -4.54 32.58 27.55
C ARG A 175 -3.91 31.26 27.98
N PHE A 176 -4.56 30.62 28.97
CA PHE A 176 -4.23 29.25 29.36
C PHE A 176 -5.11 28.26 28.64
#